data_84990a0ec14b5ed865ebc23bcb0ac2e8
#
_entry.id   84990a0ec14b5ed865ebc23bcb0ac2e8
#
_cell.length_a   1.000
_cell.length_b   1.000
_cell.length_c   1.000
_cell.angle_alpha   90.00
_cell.angle_beta   90.00
_cell.angle_gamma   90.00
#
_symmetry.space_group_name_H-M   'P 1'
#
loop_
_entity.id
_entity.type
_entity.pdbx_description
1 polymer ?
#
loop_
_entity_poly.entity_id
_entity_poly.type
_entity_poly.pdbx_seq_one_letter_code
_entity_poly.pdbx_strand_id
1 'polypeptide(L)'
;MRRFVSRTAAVVVLCGASSLLLFPQDQGLLTQKAISADMALTMVRGALEKCRSDNYRVSVHVLDVDGQVKASARDDGSSEVNYEVSRRKAYTALTYKRPSSEMEKAMANMSAGRIIPDTFMVGGGLPVKVGNDTIGAIGVGGAPGSDKDEACAAAGLAKIADKLK
;
A
#
# COMPACT_ATOMS: atom_id res chain seq x y z
N MET A 1 54.66 -71.74 -8.04
CA MET A 1 53.74 -71.11 -9.00
C MET A 1 52.53 -70.59 -8.21
N ARG A 2 52.50 -69.29 -7.87
CA ARG A 2 51.38 -68.64 -7.18
C ARG A 2 50.71 -67.65 -8.17
N ARG A 3 49.48 -67.93 -8.53
CA ARG A 3 48.68 -67.05 -9.42
C ARG A 3 48.09 -65.91 -8.61
N PHE A 4 48.47 -64.65 -8.93
CA PHE A 4 47.87 -63.49 -8.44
C PHE A 4 46.59 -63.22 -9.25
N VAL A 5 45.43 -63.21 -8.57
CA VAL A 5 44.16 -62.80 -9.14
C VAL A 5 43.96 -61.34 -8.79
N SER A 6 44.08 -60.45 -9.78
CA SER A 6 43.79 -59.02 -9.65
C SER A 6 42.29 -58.83 -9.66
N ARG A 7 41.76 -58.30 -8.57
CA ARG A 7 40.38 -57.86 -8.48
C ARG A 7 40.33 -56.37 -8.83
N THR A 8 39.86 -56.01 -10.02
CA THR A 8 39.53 -54.65 -10.43
C THR A 8 38.19 -54.31 -9.85
N ALA A 9 38.17 -53.38 -8.88
CA ALA A 9 36.94 -52.77 -8.37
C ALA A 9 36.49 -51.70 -9.34
N ALA A 10 35.33 -51.91 -9.94
CA ALA A 10 34.67 -50.91 -10.75
C ALA A 10 33.97 -49.88 -9.82
N VAL A 11 34.46 -48.65 -9.83
CA VAL A 11 33.80 -47.51 -9.15
C VAL A 11 32.69 -47.02 -10.06
N VAL A 12 31.43 -47.27 -9.69
CA VAL A 12 30.26 -46.70 -10.34
C VAL A 12 30.05 -45.28 -9.78
N VAL A 13 30.41 -44.28 -10.55
CA VAL A 13 30.08 -42.87 -10.25
C VAL A 13 28.61 -42.65 -10.62
N LEU A 14 27.73 -42.61 -9.62
CA LEU A 14 26.37 -42.15 -9.79
C LEU A 14 26.40 -40.61 -9.98
N CYS A 15 26.33 -40.17 -11.24
CA CYS A 15 26.07 -38.76 -11.58
C CYS A 15 24.59 -38.47 -11.24
N GLY A 16 24.34 -37.92 -10.04
CA GLY A 16 23.05 -37.40 -9.65
C GLY A 16 22.69 -36.23 -10.55
N ALA A 17 21.73 -36.41 -11.47
CA ALA A 17 21.15 -35.35 -12.23
C ALA A 17 20.30 -34.45 -11.29
N SER A 18 20.90 -33.41 -10.73
CA SER A 18 20.19 -32.35 -10.07
C SER A 18 19.37 -31.63 -11.14
N SER A 19 18.07 -31.94 -11.24
CA SER A 19 17.11 -31.19 -12.04
C SER A 19 16.99 -29.80 -11.42
N LEU A 20 17.76 -28.85 -11.93
CA LEU A 20 17.52 -27.41 -11.69
C LEU A 20 16.15 -27.11 -12.25
N LEU A 21 15.17 -26.93 -11.35
CA LEU A 21 13.88 -26.34 -11.69
C LEU A 21 14.16 -24.90 -12.12
N LEU A 22 14.39 -24.70 -13.41
CA LEU A 22 14.37 -23.38 -14.04
C LEU A 22 12.92 -22.88 -13.94
N PHE A 23 12.65 -22.06 -12.94
CA PHE A 23 11.45 -21.23 -12.96
C PHE A 23 11.60 -20.29 -14.16
N PRO A 24 10.67 -20.27 -15.10
CA PRO A 24 10.70 -19.29 -16.17
C PRO A 24 10.59 -17.90 -15.52
N GLN A 25 11.67 -17.15 -15.51
CA GLN A 25 11.61 -15.72 -15.23
C GLN A 25 10.96 -15.08 -16.44
N ASP A 26 9.71 -14.71 -16.32
CA ASP A 26 9.06 -13.86 -17.30
C ASP A 26 9.78 -12.50 -17.27
N GLN A 27 10.71 -12.29 -18.20
CA GLN A 27 11.45 -11.05 -18.38
C GLN A 27 10.68 -10.05 -19.26
N GLY A 28 9.38 -10.25 -19.40
CA GLY A 28 8.49 -9.42 -20.19
C GLY A 28 8.10 -8.09 -19.52
N LEU A 29 7.29 -7.32 -20.21
CA LEU A 29 6.67 -6.11 -19.69
C LEU A 29 5.66 -6.48 -18.59
N LEU A 30 5.77 -5.81 -17.44
CA LEU A 30 4.80 -5.98 -16.35
C LEU A 30 3.55 -5.13 -16.63
N THR A 31 2.38 -5.74 -16.47
CA THR A 31 1.11 -5.00 -16.48
C THR A 31 0.72 -4.69 -15.03
N GLN A 32 0.56 -3.41 -14.72
CA GLN A 32 0.21 -2.95 -13.38
C GLN A 32 -1.13 -2.21 -13.41
N LYS A 33 -2.02 -2.55 -12.48
CA LYS A 33 -3.24 -1.75 -12.26
C LYS A 33 -2.88 -0.46 -11.55
N ALA A 34 -3.43 0.65 -12.01
CA ALA A 34 -3.18 1.97 -11.45
C ALA A 34 -4.47 2.80 -11.35
N ILE A 35 -4.50 3.70 -10.39
CA ILE A 35 -5.59 4.69 -10.24
C ILE A 35 -5.48 5.72 -11.36
N SER A 36 -6.56 5.93 -12.12
CA SER A 36 -6.62 7.02 -13.09
C SER A 36 -6.78 8.39 -12.40
N ALA A 37 -6.43 9.47 -13.10
CA ALA A 37 -6.63 10.83 -12.58
C ALA A 37 -8.10 11.11 -12.24
N ASP A 38 -9.04 10.65 -13.06
CA ASP A 38 -10.48 10.83 -12.82
C ASP A 38 -10.97 10.09 -11.58
N MET A 39 -10.48 8.86 -11.34
CA MET A 39 -10.77 8.13 -10.10
C MET A 39 -10.22 8.87 -8.89
N ALA A 40 -8.98 9.37 -8.97
CA ALA A 40 -8.36 10.11 -7.88
C ALA A 40 -9.13 11.41 -7.56
N LEU A 41 -9.49 12.19 -8.57
CA LEU A 41 -10.30 13.41 -8.40
C LEU A 41 -11.69 13.09 -7.84
N THR A 42 -12.31 12.01 -8.27
CA THR A 42 -13.61 11.55 -7.75
C THR A 42 -13.53 11.22 -6.26
N MET A 43 -12.48 10.51 -5.84
CA MET A 43 -12.24 10.22 -4.42
C MET A 43 -12.02 11.48 -3.59
N VAL A 44 -11.20 12.42 -4.08
CA VAL A 44 -10.95 13.69 -3.39
C VAL A 44 -12.26 14.45 -3.18
N ARG A 45 -13.08 14.60 -4.22
CA ARG A 45 -14.39 15.28 -4.13
C ARG A 45 -15.31 14.60 -3.13
N GLY A 46 -15.46 13.28 -3.20
CA GLY A 46 -16.32 12.51 -2.29
C GLY A 46 -15.90 12.63 -0.82
N ALA A 47 -14.60 12.64 -0.53
CA ALA A 47 -14.09 12.85 0.82
C ALA A 47 -14.36 14.26 1.33
N LEU A 48 -14.12 15.28 0.50
CA LEU A 48 -14.43 16.68 0.83
C LEU A 48 -15.93 16.89 1.07
N GLU A 49 -16.79 16.36 0.20
CA GLU A 49 -18.26 16.43 0.33
C GLU A 49 -18.72 15.88 1.68
N LYS A 50 -18.22 14.70 2.06
CA LYS A 50 -18.56 14.06 3.33
C LYS A 50 -18.12 14.92 4.52
N CYS A 51 -16.85 15.33 4.55
CA CYS A 51 -16.34 16.15 5.65
C CYS A 51 -17.05 17.50 5.75
N ARG A 52 -17.35 18.15 4.62
CA ARG A 52 -18.12 19.42 4.59
C ARG A 52 -19.53 19.25 5.15
N SER A 53 -20.20 18.11 4.82
CA SER A 53 -21.53 17.82 5.38
C SER A 53 -21.54 17.66 6.89
N ASP A 54 -20.39 17.27 7.46
CA ASP A 54 -20.18 17.14 8.90
C ASP A 54 -19.57 18.44 9.51
N ASN A 55 -19.51 19.53 8.74
CA ASN A 55 -18.91 20.82 9.13
C ASN A 55 -17.40 20.76 9.43
N TYR A 56 -16.67 19.82 8.86
CA TYR A 56 -15.21 19.74 8.99
C TYR A 56 -14.52 20.36 7.77
N ARG A 57 -13.37 21.00 8.00
CA ARG A 57 -12.50 21.55 6.96
C ARG A 57 -11.21 20.74 6.94
N VAL A 58 -11.05 19.94 5.89
CA VAL A 58 -10.01 18.93 5.81
C VAL A 58 -9.13 19.11 4.57
N SER A 59 -8.02 18.41 4.57
CA SER A 59 -7.21 18.21 3.39
C SER A 59 -7.27 16.73 2.98
N VAL A 60 -7.20 16.47 1.69
CA VAL A 60 -7.30 15.11 1.11
C VAL A 60 -6.18 14.90 0.12
N HIS A 61 -5.53 13.74 0.21
CA HIS A 61 -4.57 13.26 -0.78
C HIS A 61 -4.95 11.88 -1.29
N VAL A 62 -4.77 11.66 -2.59
CA VAL A 62 -4.78 10.35 -3.23
C VAL A 62 -3.40 10.10 -3.82
N LEU A 63 -2.79 9.02 -3.38
CA LEU A 63 -1.48 8.56 -3.88
C LEU A 63 -1.67 7.38 -4.83
N ASP A 64 -0.83 7.30 -5.85
CA ASP A 64 -0.73 6.13 -6.70
C ASP A 64 0.09 5.01 -6.03
N VAL A 65 0.32 3.92 -6.74
CA VAL A 65 1.03 2.75 -6.23
C VAL A 65 2.50 3.03 -5.90
N ASP A 66 3.09 4.03 -6.52
CA ASP A 66 4.48 4.45 -6.29
C ASP A 66 4.60 5.48 -5.15
N GLY A 67 3.46 5.83 -4.52
CA GLY A 67 3.41 6.80 -3.43
C GLY A 67 3.44 8.26 -3.88
N GLN A 68 3.28 8.51 -5.19
CA GLN A 68 3.22 9.86 -5.73
C GLN A 68 1.81 10.42 -5.64
N VAL A 69 1.70 11.74 -5.45
CA VAL A 69 0.40 12.42 -5.40
C VAL A 69 -0.26 12.37 -6.76
N LYS A 70 -1.40 11.69 -6.87
CA LYS A 70 -2.22 11.61 -8.06
C LYS A 70 -3.28 12.71 -8.12
N ALA A 71 -3.87 13.05 -6.98
CA ALA A 71 -4.77 14.18 -6.80
C ALA A 71 -4.75 14.62 -5.33
N SER A 72 -4.96 15.91 -5.08
CA SER A 72 -5.10 16.45 -3.74
C SER A 72 -5.95 17.69 -3.73
N ALA A 73 -6.53 18.00 -2.58
CA ALA A 73 -7.17 19.29 -2.32
C ALA A 73 -7.07 19.63 -0.84
N ARG A 74 -6.88 20.93 -0.58
CA ARG A 74 -7.01 21.54 0.72
C ARG A 74 -8.28 22.36 0.74
N ASP A 75 -9.21 22.01 1.63
CA ASP A 75 -10.47 22.78 1.78
C ASP A 75 -10.20 24.17 2.31
N ASP A 76 -11.11 25.11 1.98
CA ASP A 76 -11.07 26.47 2.53
C ASP A 76 -11.12 26.41 4.06
N GLY A 77 -10.16 27.07 4.71
CA GLY A 77 -10.00 27.04 6.16
C GLY A 77 -9.26 25.83 6.73
N SER A 78 -8.88 24.84 5.93
CA SER A 78 -7.95 23.79 6.36
C SER A 78 -6.52 24.31 6.38
N SER A 79 -5.74 23.91 7.40
CA SER A 79 -4.35 24.35 7.56
C SER A 79 -3.39 23.60 6.63
N GLU A 80 -2.19 24.19 6.44
CA GLU A 80 -1.10 23.53 5.72
C GLU A 80 -0.64 22.25 6.43
N VAL A 81 -0.64 22.24 7.77
CA VAL A 81 -0.31 21.05 8.56
C VAL A 81 -1.27 19.89 8.23
N ASN A 82 -2.59 20.18 8.10
CA ASN A 82 -3.57 19.16 7.72
C ASN A 82 -3.30 18.63 6.31
N TYR A 83 -2.82 19.48 5.39
CA TYR A 83 -2.46 19.08 4.05
C TYR A 83 -1.30 18.07 4.06
N GLU A 84 -0.23 18.35 4.80
CA GLU A 84 0.90 17.42 4.94
C GLU A 84 0.51 16.14 5.69
N VAL A 85 -0.26 16.25 6.77
CA VAL A 85 -0.72 15.09 7.55
C VAL A 85 -1.59 14.17 6.71
N SER A 86 -2.49 14.69 5.88
CA SER A 86 -3.34 13.88 5.00
C SER A 86 -2.51 13.06 3.99
N ARG A 87 -1.45 13.65 3.42
CA ARG A 87 -0.51 12.95 2.54
C ARG A 87 0.18 11.79 3.26
N ARG A 88 0.70 12.05 4.46
CA ARG A 88 1.43 11.06 5.26
C ARG A 88 0.54 9.93 5.77
N LYS A 89 -0.74 10.21 6.07
CA LYS A 89 -1.74 9.18 6.38
C LYS A 89 -2.02 8.27 5.17
N ALA A 90 -2.16 8.85 3.97
CA ALA A 90 -2.27 8.08 2.73
C ALA A 90 -1.02 7.21 2.51
N TYR A 91 0.17 7.77 2.69
CA TYR A 91 1.43 7.05 2.55
C TYR A 91 1.56 5.89 3.55
N THR A 92 1.10 6.09 4.79
CA THR A 92 1.01 5.03 5.79
C THR A 92 0.12 3.88 5.31
N ALA A 93 -1.08 4.19 4.85
CA ALA A 93 -2.02 3.18 4.37
C ALA A 93 -1.50 2.42 3.13
N LEU A 94 -0.81 3.11 2.23
CA LEU A 94 -0.15 2.50 1.06
C LEU A 94 0.96 1.54 1.49
N THR A 95 1.89 2.02 2.33
CA THR A 95 3.08 1.28 2.76
C THR A 95 2.74 0.02 3.52
N TYR A 96 1.80 0.10 4.46
CA TYR A 96 1.39 -1.04 5.27
C TYR A 96 0.23 -1.85 4.67
N LYS A 97 -0.35 -1.41 3.54
CA LYS A 97 -1.45 -2.05 2.81
C LYS A 97 -2.70 -2.30 3.66
N ARG A 98 -2.92 -1.44 4.67
CA ARG A 98 -4.04 -1.48 5.63
C ARG A 98 -4.43 -0.09 6.09
N PRO A 99 -5.61 0.11 6.70
CA PRO A 99 -6.00 1.38 7.29
C PRO A 99 -4.94 1.93 8.25
N SER A 100 -4.67 3.23 8.21
CA SER A 100 -3.69 3.84 9.10
C SER A 100 -4.13 3.82 10.57
N SER A 101 -5.43 3.68 10.86
CA SER A 101 -5.97 3.44 12.20
C SER A 101 -5.55 2.10 12.81
N GLU A 102 -5.32 1.08 11.99
CA GLU A 102 -4.76 -0.19 12.47
C GLU A 102 -3.28 -0.02 12.88
N MET A 103 -2.53 0.81 12.15
CA MET A 103 -1.15 1.14 12.49
C MET A 103 -1.07 2.01 13.75
N GLU A 104 -2.03 2.93 13.96
CA GLU A 104 -2.17 3.71 15.20
C GLU A 104 -2.25 2.78 16.42
N LYS A 105 -3.08 1.74 16.34
CA LYS A 105 -3.22 0.74 17.41
C LYS A 105 -1.95 -0.10 17.60
N ALA A 106 -1.29 -0.47 16.51
CA ALA A 106 -0.09 -1.29 16.54
C ALA A 106 1.13 -0.52 17.09
N MET A 107 1.16 0.82 16.95
CA MET A 107 2.30 1.67 17.28
C MET A 107 2.66 1.62 18.78
N ALA A 108 1.69 1.37 19.67
CA ALA A 108 1.93 1.25 21.10
C ALA A 108 2.98 0.18 21.45
N ASN A 109 3.18 -0.81 20.56
CA ASN A 109 4.11 -1.92 20.74
C ASN A 109 5.31 -1.89 19.78
N MET A 110 5.47 -0.81 19.00
CA MET A 110 6.57 -0.67 18.03
C MET A 110 7.71 0.15 18.60
N SER A 111 8.95 -0.31 18.40
CA SER A 111 10.12 0.51 18.65
C SER A 111 10.26 1.60 17.56
N ALA A 112 10.74 2.78 17.93
CA ALA A 112 10.92 3.92 17.02
C ALA A 112 11.75 3.58 15.77
N GLY A 113 12.74 2.68 15.88
CA GLY A 113 13.56 2.24 14.75
C GLY A 113 12.85 1.37 13.71
N ARG A 114 11.58 1.01 13.93
CA ARG A 114 10.75 0.27 12.96
C ARG A 114 9.74 1.15 12.22
N ILE A 115 9.71 2.44 12.52
CA ILE A 115 8.81 3.39 11.86
C ILE A 115 9.47 3.79 10.53
N ILE A 116 8.77 3.56 9.44
CA ILE A 116 9.22 3.98 8.10
C ILE A 116 9.14 5.50 8.05
N PRO A 117 10.21 6.19 7.60
CA PRO A 117 10.18 7.64 7.41
C PRO A 117 8.98 8.08 6.56
N ASP A 118 8.49 9.28 6.82
CA ASP A 118 7.37 9.88 6.11
C ASP A 118 5.99 9.24 6.37
N THR A 119 5.90 8.21 7.23
CA THR A 119 4.61 7.70 7.69
C THR A 119 4.05 8.53 8.84
N PHE A 120 2.73 8.54 8.99
CA PHE A 120 2.01 9.14 10.10
C PHE A 120 0.93 8.15 10.57
N MET A 121 1.24 7.43 11.65
CA MET A 121 0.44 6.30 12.14
C MET A 121 -0.75 6.78 12.98
N VAL A 122 -1.64 7.53 12.35
CA VAL A 122 -2.90 8.03 12.91
C VAL A 122 -3.99 7.77 11.87
N GLY A 123 -5.18 7.37 12.31
CA GLY A 123 -6.29 7.03 11.41
C GLY A 123 -6.67 8.17 10.46
N GLY A 124 -7.25 7.81 9.33
CA GLY A 124 -7.64 8.71 8.25
C GLY A 124 -7.03 8.35 6.89
N GLY A 125 -6.15 7.34 6.83
CA GLY A 125 -5.60 6.79 5.59
C GLY A 125 -6.19 5.42 5.27
N LEU A 126 -6.63 5.20 4.03
CA LEU A 126 -7.18 3.93 3.55
C LEU A 126 -6.47 3.48 2.27
N PRO A 127 -6.10 2.20 2.15
CA PRO A 127 -5.56 1.65 0.90
C PRO A 127 -6.67 1.51 -0.14
N VAL A 128 -6.37 1.80 -1.40
CA VAL A 128 -7.22 1.49 -2.55
C VAL A 128 -6.81 0.13 -3.09
N LYS A 129 -7.75 -0.83 -3.11
CA LYS A 129 -7.46 -2.23 -3.47
C LYS A 129 -8.33 -2.71 -4.63
N VAL A 130 -7.74 -3.58 -5.47
CA VAL A 130 -8.45 -4.41 -6.45
C VAL A 130 -8.07 -5.87 -6.17
N GLY A 131 -9.01 -6.64 -5.63
CA GLY A 131 -8.69 -7.95 -5.06
C GLY A 131 -7.68 -7.81 -3.92
N ASN A 132 -6.54 -8.49 -4.02
CA ASN A 132 -5.46 -8.42 -3.03
C ASN A 132 -4.42 -7.33 -3.33
N ASP A 133 -4.49 -6.69 -4.50
CA ASP A 133 -3.51 -5.70 -4.93
C ASP A 133 -3.84 -4.32 -4.37
N THR A 134 -2.89 -3.69 -3.70
CA THR A 134 -2.99 -2.28 -3.33
C THR A 134 -2.46 -1.45 -4.50
N ILE A 135 -3.33 -0.64 -5.09
CA ILE A 135 -3.06 0.18 -6.29
C ILE A 135 -2.89 1.66 -5.99
N GLY A 136 -2.96 2.03 -4.72
CA GLY A 136 -2.82 3.39 -4.22
C GLY A 136 -3.42 3.54 -2.84
N ALA A 137 -3.58 4.78 -2.38
CA ALA A 137 -4.22 5.09 -1.11
C ALA A 137 -4.87 6.48 -1.11
N ILE A 138 -5.87 6.66 -0.24
CA ILE A 138 -6.44 7.98 0.09
C ILE A 138 -6.14 8.32 1.54
N GLY A 139 -5.86 9.59 1.84
CA GLY A 139 -5.69 10.08 3.20
C GLY A 139 -6.41 11.41 3.41
N VAL A 140 -6.98 11.56 4.59
CA VAL A 140 -7.70 12.76 5.05
C VAL A 140 -7.09 13.22 6.38
N GLY A 141 -7.00 14.53 6.55
CA GLY A 141 -6.54 15.16 7.79
C GLY A 141 -7.22 16.49 8.05
N GLY A 142 -7.59 16.74 9.31
CA GLY A 142 -8.18 18.00 9.75
C GLY A 142 -9.53 17.89 10.46
N ALA A 143 -10.19 16.76 10.43
CA ALA A 143 -11.38 16.54 11.26
C ALA A 143 -10.99 16.39 12.75
N PRO A 144 -11.93 16.65 13.68
CA PRO A 144 -11.66 16.56 15.12
C PRO A 144 -11.67 15.10 15.60
N GLY A 145 -10.74 14.27 15.06
CA GLY A 145 -10.59 12.86 15.39
C GLY A 145 -10.20 12.02 14.19
N SER A 146 -9.34 11.04 14.40
CA SER A 146 -8.84 10.16 13.35
C SER A 146 -9.92 9.28 12.72
N ASP A 147 -10.93 8.90 13.49
CA ASP A 147 -12.13 8.17 13.05
C ASP A 147 -12.96 8.96 12.04
N LYS A 148 -13.06 10.27 12.24
CA LYS A 148 -13.81 11.18 11.35
C LYS A 148 -13.05 11.43 10.05
N ASP A 149 -11.74 11.59 10.11
CA ASP A 149 -10.89 11.62 8.93
C ASP A 149 -11.04 10.35 8.10
N GLU A 150 -11.05 9.17 8.78
CA GLU A 150 -11.18 7.88 8.10
C GLU A 150 -12.58 7.69 7.49
N ALA A 151 -13.64 8.19 8.15
CA ALA A 151 -15.00 8.18 7.60
C ALA A 151 -15.10 9.01 6.31
N CYS A 152 -14.42 10.16 6.25
CA CYS A 152 -14.35 10.97 5.03
C CYS A 152 -13.55 10.27 3.92
N ALA A 153 -12.42 9.64 4.28
CA ALA A 153 -11.63 8.86 3.33
C ALA A 153 -12.47 7.69 2.75
N ALA A 154 -13.22 6.99 3.60
CA ALA A 154 -14.11 5.90 3.20
C ALA A 154 -15.20 6.37 2.24
N ALA A 155 -15.80 7.55 2.49
CA ALA A 155 -16.79 8.12 1.60
C ALA A 155 -16.20 8.46 0.21
N GLY A 156 -14.97 8.97 0.16
CA GLY A 156 -14.25 9.18 -1.08
C GLY A 156 -14.01 7.87 -1.84
N LEU A 157 -13.51 6.84 -1.16
CA LEU A 157 -13.26 5.53 -1.73
C LEU A 157 -14.54 4.87 -2.27
N ALA A 158 -15.66 5.03 -1.57
CA ALA A 158 -16.96 4.49 -1.98
C ALA A 158 -17.45 5.03 -3.33
N LYS A 159 -17.05 6.27 -3.72
CA LYS A 159 -17.42 6.87 -5.01
C LYS A 159 -16.85 6.14 -6.24
N ILE A 160 -15.85 5.28 -6.04
CA ILE A 160 -15.19 4.53 -7.12
C ILE A 160 -15.32 3.01 -6.94
N ALA A 161 -16.09 2.54 -5.97
CA ALA A 161 -16.16 1.12 -5.61
C ALA A 161 -16.57 0.21 -6.79
N ASP A 162 -17.41 0.68 -7.70
CA ASP A 162 -17.84 0.00 -8.91
C ASP A 162 -16.71 -0.24 -9.92
N LYS A 163 -15.65 0.57 -9.86
CA LYS A 163 -14.46 0.52 -10.74
C LYS A 163 -13.33 -0.34 -10.18
N LEU A 164 -13.45 -0.82 -8.95
CA LEU A 164 -12.43 -1.62 -8.24
C LEU A 164 -12.69 -3.14 -8.33
N LYS A 165 -13.21 -3.61 -9.45
CA LYS A 165 -13.56 -5.02 -9.70
C LYS A 165 -12.53 -5.72 -10.58
#